data_9f1830a983ff5e2df31674db9dbd2e0c
#
_entry.id   9f1830a983ff5e2df31674db9dbd2e0c
#
_cell.length_a   1.000
_cell.length_b   1.000
_cell.length_c   1.000
_cell.angle_alpha   90.00
_cell.angle_beta   90.00
_cell.angle_gamma   90.00
#
_symmetry.space_group_name_H-M   'P 1'
#
loop_
_entity.id
_entity.type
_entity.pdbx_description
1 polymer ?
#
loop_
_entity_poly.entity_id
_entity_poly.type
_entity_poly.pdbx_seq_one_letter_code
_entity_poly.pdbx_strand_id
1 'polypeptide(L)'
;TLVPQYVIYSKIGWVDTYLPLIVPIFCANAFHIFMMRQFYRTIPNELIEAAKVDGAGHFYIWGKLIMPLVKPVLATVALIAFKGAWGDFQGPLLYLSDRNKYTLQLGLQVFKGEGYTEWNYLMAISFLSMIPILILFFCFQNYFIQGMNTSGAVK
;
A
#
# COMPACT_ATOMS: atom_id res chain seq x y z
N THR A 1 6.39 -7.36 -19.63
CA THR A 1 4.99 -7.01 -19.26
C THR A 1 4.66 -5.53 -19.46
N LEU A 2 5.61 -4.59 -19.38
CA LEU A 2 5.33 -3.14 -19.49
C LEU A 2 4.84 -2.72 -20.87
N VAL A 3 5.48 -3.21 -21.95
CA VAL A 3 5.12 -2.81 -23.33
C VAL A 3 3.70 -3.23 -23.72
N PRO A 4 3.29 -4.49 -23.54
CA PRO A 4 1.90 -4.89 -23.82
C PRO A 4 0.87 -4.11 -22.99
N GLN A 5 1.17 -3.84 -21.72
CA GLN A 5 0.29 -3.08 -20.85
C GLN A 5 0.15 -1.62 -21.32
N TYR A 6 1.25 -0.99 -21.73
CA TYR A 6 1.21 0.36 -22.31
C TYR A 6 0.35 0.41 -23.58
N VAL A 7 0.51 -0.57 -24.48
CA VAL A 7 -0.29 -0.65 -25.72
C VAL A 7 -1.79 -0.77 -25.42
N ILE A 8 -2.18 -1.57 -24.42
CA ILE A 8 -3.56 -1.69 -24.00
C ILE A 8 -4.08 -0.34 -23.49
N TYR A 9 -3.37 0.29 -22.57
CA TYR A 9 -3.80 1.58 -21.98
C TYR A 9 -3.83 2.71 -23.02
N SER A 10 -2.92 2.69 -23.98
CA SER A 10 -2.95 3.63 -25.11
C SER A 10 -4.18 3.46 -25.98
N LYS A 11 -4.56 2.21 -26.29
CA LYS A 11 -5.75 1.92 -27.11
C LYS A 11 -7.07 2.34 -26.44
N ILE A 12 -7.16 2.25 -25.11
CA ILE A 12 -8.36 2.66 -24.36
C ILE A 12 -8.32 4.13 -23.92
N GLY A 13 -7.28 4.89 -24.33
CA GLY A 13 -7.19 6.33 -24.05
C GLY A 13 -6.85 6.66 -22.59
N TRP A 14 -6.22 5.76 -21.85
CA TRP A 14 -5.84 5.98 -20.46
C TRP A 14 -4.47 6.67 -20.29
N VAL A 15 -3.66 6.71 -21.34
CA VAL A 15 -2.36 7.40 -21.31
C VAL A 15 -2.58 8.89 -21.02
N ASP A 16 -1.68 9.47 -20.27
CA ASP A 16 -1.75 10.83 -19.70
C ASP A 16 -2.93 11.07 -18.76
N THR A 17 -3.38 10.00 -18.08
CA THR A 17 -4.35 10.07 -16.98
C THR A 17 -3.83 9.31 -15.77
N TYR A 18 -4.48 9.46 -14.60
CA TYR A 18 -4.14 8.69 -13.41
C TYR A 18 -4.75 7.27 -13.40
N LEU A 19 -5.60 6.93 -14.39
CA LEU A 19 -6.29 5.63 -14.44
C LEU A 19 -5.35 4.43 -14.47
N PRO A 20 -4.25 4.42 -15.29
CA PRO A 20 -3.30 3.31 -15.29
C PRO A 20 -2.60 3.09 -13.95
N LEU A 21 -2.49 4.12 -13.12
CA LEU A 21 -1.85 4.05 -11.81
C LEU A 21 -2.83 3.59 -10.73
N ILE A 22 -4.12 3.96 -10.84
CA ILE A 22 -5.12 3.71 -9.80
C ILE A 22 -5.85 2.40 -10.02
N VAL A 23 -6.33 2.13 -11.25
CA VAL A 23 -7.19 0.97 -11.52
C VAL A 23 -6.54 -0.38 -11.21
N PRO A 24 -5.24 -0.62 -11.55
CA PRO A 24 -4.60 -1.90 -11.23
C PRO A 24 -4.49 -2.19 -9.73
N ILE A 25 -4.49 -1.15 -8.87
CA ILE A 25 -4.44 -1.31 -7.42
C ILE A 25 -5.68 -2.05 -6.91
N PHE A 26 -6.85 -1.83 -7.52
CA PHE A 26 -8.08 -2.54 -7.17
C PHE A 26 -8.09 -4.01 -7.61
N CYS A 27 -7.20 -4.40 -8.54
CA CYS A 27 -7.09 -5.78 -9.02
C CYS A 27 -6.34 -6.71 -8.07
N ALA A 28 -6.17 -6.33 -6.81
CA ALA A 28 -5.56 -7.10 -5.74
C ALA A 28 -4.07 -7.48 -5.96
N ASN A 29 -3.25 -7.17 -4.97
CA ASN A 29 -1.85 -7.57 -4.95
C ASN A 29 -1.72 -8.94 -4.27
N ALA A 30 -1.14 -9.93 -4.97
CA ALA A 30 -0.98 -11.29 -4.47
C ALA A 30 -0.21 -11.36 -3.14
N PHE A 31 0.80 -10.48 -2.95
CA PHE A 31 1.56 -10.41 -1.71
C PHE A 31 0.70 -9.95 -0.53
N HIS A 32 -0.14 -8.93 -0.73
CA HIS A 32 -1.03 -8.44 0.32
C HIS A 32 -2.09 -9.48 0.69
N ILE A 33 -2.66 -10.18 -0.30
CA ILE A 33 -3.60 -11.28 -0.05
C ILE A 33 -2.92 -12.40 0.71
N PHE A 34 -1.71 -12.80 0.31
CA PHE A 34 -0.96 -13.85 0.98
C PHE A 34 -0.69 -13.49 2.45
N MET A 35 -0.23 -12.27 2.72
CA MET A 35 0.05 -11.80 4.08
C MET A 35 -1.22 -11.81 4.95
N MET A 36 -2.34 -11.29 4.42
CA MET A 36 -3.63 -11.32 5.10
C MET A 36 -4.08 -12.74 5.39
N ARG A 37 -4.01 -13.63 4.38
CA ARG A 37 -4.39 -15.05 4.53
C ARG A 37 -3.57 -15.76 5.60
N GLN A 38 -2.25 -15.56 5.63
CA GLN A 38 -1.40 -16.16 6.65
C GLN A 38 -1.81 -15.72 8.06
N PHE A 39 -2.10 -14.45 8.23
CA PHE A 39 -2.56 -13.94 9.52
C PHE A 39 -3.94 -14.49 9.91
N TYR A 40 -4.89 -14.57 8.98
CA TYR A 40 -6.20 -15.19 9.25
C TYR A 40 -6.09 -16.63 9.72
N ARG A 41 -5.10 -17.39 9.23
CA ARG A 41 -4.88 -18.78 9.64
C ARG A 41 -4.32 -18.94 11.06
N THR A 42 -3.84 -17.86 11.67
CA THR A 42 -3.39 -17.89 13.08
C THR A 42 -4.55 -17.70 14.07
N ILE A 43 -5.73 -17.31 13.59
CA ILE A 43 -6.91 -17.14 14.45
C ILE A 43 -7.46 -18.53 14.79
N PRO A 44 -7.62 -18.87 16.09
CA PRO A 44 -8.18 -20.15 16.52
C PRO A 44 -9.61 -20.36 16.01
N ASN A 45 -9.91 -21.55 15.49
CA ASN A 45 -11.26 -21.89 15.03
C ASN A 45 -12.26 -21.94 16.19
N GLU A 46 -11.79 -22.32 17.38
CA GLU A 46 -12.62 -22.40 18.59
C GLU A 46 -13.31 -21.05 18.89
N LEU A 47 -12.63 -19.95 18.61
CA LEU A 47 -13.20 -18.60 18.79
C LEU A 47 -14.41 -18.37 17.86
N ILE A 48 -14.30 -18.84 16.62
CA ILE A 48 -15.35 -18.71 15.61
C ILE A 48 -16.52 -19.65 15.93
N GLU A 49 -16.19 -20.87 16.39
CA GLU A 49 -17.20 -21.87 16.78
C GLU A 49 -17.98 -21.43 18.01
N ALA A 50 -17.31 -20.92 19.03
CA ALA A 50 -17.97 -20.36 20.21
C ALA A 50 -18.96 -19.23 19.85
N ALA A 51 -18.52 -18.30 19.00
CA ALA A 51 -19.41 -17.21 18.54
C ALA A 51 -20.63 -17.73 17.75
N LYS A 52 -20.49 -18.82 16.99
CA LYS A 52 -21.61 -19.47 16.30
C LYS A 52 -22.60 -20.13 17.28
N VAL A 53 -22.07 -20.78 18.33
CA VAL A 53 -22.91 -21.37 19.39
C VAL A 53 -23.73 -20.27 20.10
N ASP A 54 -23.14 -19.09 20.29
CA ASP A 54 -23.81 -17.90 20.83
C ASP A 54 -24.82 -17.26 19.83
N GLY A 55 -25.03 -17.88 18.67
CA GLY A 55 -25.99 -17.41 17.66
C GLY A 55 -25.49 -16.25 16.80
N ALA A 56 -24.21 -15.94 16.82
CA ALA A 56 -23.66 -14.85 16.02
C ALA A 56 -23.67 -15.19 14.51
N GLY A 57 -24.23 -14.31 13.70
CA GLY A 57 -24.21 -14.43 12.24
C GLY A 57 -22.83 -14.15 11.66
N HIS A 58 -22.56 -14.64 10.43
CA HIS A 58 -21.26 -14.53 9.76
C HIS A 58 -20.72 -13.09 9.65
N PHE A 59 -21.58 -12.12 9.33
CA PHE A 59 -21.18 -10.71 9.24
C PHE A 59 -20.83 -10.11 10.61
N TYR A 60 -21.48 -10.55 11.67
CA TYR A 60 -21.17 -10.15 13.04
C TYR A 60 -19.80 -10.70 13.45
N ILE A 61 -19.56 -12.00 13.22
CA ILE A 61 -18.26 -12.65 13.48
C ILE A 61 -17.15 -11.94 12.72
N TRP A 62 -17.35 -11.70 11.43
CA TRP A 62 -16.35 -11.01 10.60
C TRP A 62 -16.06 -9.59 11.09
N GLY A 63 -17.09 -8.77 11.31
CA GLY A 63 -16.93 -7.35 11.64
C GLY A 63 -16.56 -7.07 13.10
N LYS A 64 -17.13 -7.82 14.05
CA LYS A 64 -16.96 -7.57 15.48
C LYS A 64 -15.88 -8.43 16.13
N LEU A 65 -15.67 -9.64 15.64
CA LEU A 65 -14.69 -10.57 16.22
C LEU A 65 -13.38 -10.55 15.42
N ILE A 66 -13.44 -10.80 14.12
CA ILE A 66 -12.23 -10.98 13.30
C ILE A 66 -11.56 -9.65 12.97
N MET A 67 -12.31 -8.63 12.53
CA MET A 67 -11.75 -7.35 12.13
C MET A 67 -10.90 -6.67 13.20
N PRO A 68 -11.25 -6.64 14.47
CA PRO A 68 -10.37 -6.12 15.52
C PRO A 68 -9.07 -6.89 15.67
N LEU A 69 -9.11 -8.22 15.52
CA LEU A 69 -7.93 -9.08 15.65
C LEU A 69 -6.93 -8.90 14.51
N VAL A 70 -7.42 -8.60 13.29
CA VAL A 70 -6.56 -8.44 12.11
C VAL A 70 -6.06 -7.00 11.90
N LYS A 71 -6.42 -6.05 12.76
CA LYS A 71 -5.95 -4.66 12.68
C LYS A 71 -4.43 -4.54 12.52
N PRO A 72 -3.59 -5.30 13.25
CA PRO A 72 -2.13 -5.19 13.10
C PRO A 72 -1.65 -5.52 11.68
N VAL A 73 -2.15 -6.60 11.07
CA VAL A 73 -1.76 -6.96 9.71
C VAL A 73 -2.35 -6.00 8.68
N LEU A 74 -3.57 -5.48 8.90
CA LEU A 74 -4.15 -4.44 8.04
C LEU A 74 -3.28 -3.16 8.05
N ALA A 75 -2.81 -2.73 9.23
CA ALA A 75 -1.90 -1.59 9.35
C ALA A 75 -0.59 -1.83 8.58
N THR A 76 -0.03 -3.04 8.68
CA THR A 76 1.17 -3.43 7.94
C THR A 76 0.96 -3.40 6.43
N VAL A 77 -0.13 -4.02 5.96
CA VAL A 77 -0.49 -4.03 4.53
C VAL A 77 -0.72 -2.60 4.02
N ALA A 78 -1.44 -1.78 4.77
CA ALA A 78 -1.70 -0.38 4.41
C ALA A 78 -0.39 0.43 4.29
N LEU A 79 0.55 0.26 5.22
CA LEU A 79 1.85 0.94 5.18
C LEU A 79 2.69 0.50 3.96
N ILE A 80 2.75 -0.81 3.69
CA ILE A 80 3.50 -1.35 2.54
C ILE A 80 2.87 -0.86 1.23
N ALA A 81 1.54 -0.90 1.11
CA ALA A 81 0.81 -0.43 -0.06
C ALA A 81 1.02 1.08 -0.28
N PHE A 82 0.91 1.88 0.79
CA PHE A 82 1.16 3.31 0.71
C PHE A 82 2.61 3.62 0.29
N LYS A 83 3.60 2.97 0.94
CA LYS A 83 5.02 3.15 0.58
C LYS A 83 5.28 2.79 -0.88
N GLY A 84 4.67 1.71 -1.38
CA GLY A 84 4.78 1.30 -2.78
C GLY A 84 4.20 2.34 -3.74
N ALA A 85 2.99 2.82 -3.48
CA ALA A 85 2.33 3.83 -4.31
C ALA A 85 3.00 5.21 -4.22
N TRP A 86 3.41 5.63 -3.00
CA TRP A 86 4.08 6.91 -2.78
C TRP A 86 5.46 6.98 -3.42
N GLY A 87 6.20 5.86 -3.41
CA GLY A 87 7.54 5.75 -3.99
C GLY A 87 7.56 5.37 -5.46
N ASP A 88 6.39 5.14 -6.09
CA ASP A 88 6.34 4.74 -7.48
C ASP A 88 6.80 5.87 -8.41
N PHE A 89 7.87 5.59 -9.11
CA PHE A 89 8.44 6.45 -10.13
C PHE A 89 8.16 5.91 -11.55
N GLN A 90 8.21 4.58 -11.70
CA GLN A 90 8.18 3.94 -13.01
C GLN A 90 6.82 4.04 -13.68
N GLY A 91 5.74 3.85 -12.92
CA GLY A 91 4.38 3.98 -13.42
C GLY A 91 4.08 5.41 -13.93
N PRO A 92 4.26 6.45 -13.09
CA PRO A 92 4.10 7.83 -13.52
C PRO A 92 4.98 8.22 -14.72
N LEU A 93 6.23 7.78 -14.75
CA LEU A 93 7.14 8.05 -15.88
C LEU A 93 6.63 7.47 -17.20
N LEU A 94 5.99 6.30 -17.15
CA LEU A 94 5.51 5.61 -18.35
C LEU A 94 4.19 6.19 -18.85
N TYR A 95 3.29 6.58 -17.95
CA TYR A 95 1.90 6.91 -18.31
C TYR A 95 1.57 8.39 -18.26
N LEU A 96 2.37 9.24 -17.60
CA LEU A 96 2.10 10.68 -17.50
C LEU A 96 3.07 11.49 -18.38
N SER A 97 2.53 12.30 -19.27
CA SER A 97 3.30 13.18 -20.16
C SER A 97 3.18 14.65 -19.76
N ASP A 98 2.04 15.08 -19.21
CA ASP A 98 1.80 16.43 -18.75
C ASP A 98 2.50 16.70 -17.41
N ARG A 99 3.37 17.72 -17.36
CA ARG A 99 4.10 18.12 -16.14
C ARG A 99 3.18 18.49 -14.98
N ASN A 100 1.99 19.01 -15.24
CA ASN A 100 1.02 19.35 -14.20
C ASN A 100 0.43 18.12 -13.48
N LYS A 101 0.59 16.93 -14.07
CA LYS A 101 0.12 15.66 -13.53
C LYS A 101 1.22 14.86 -12.84
N TYR A 102 2.46 15.36 -12.81
CA TYR A 102 3.58 14.62 -12.25
C TYR A 102 3.38 14.34 -10.76
N THR A 103 3.63 13.09 -10.39
CA THR A 103 3.75 12.71 -8.98
C THR A 103 5.03 13.31 -8.39
N LEU A 104 5.11 13.39 -7.06
CA LEU A 104 6.28 13.95 -6.38
C LEU A 104 7.59 13.26 -6.80
N GLN A 105 7.56 11.91 -6.91
CA GLN A 105 8.72 11.12 -7.33
C GLN A 105 9.14 11.41 -8.77
N LEU A 106 8.18 11.58 -9.67
CA LEU A 106 8.47 11.95 -11.05
C LEU A 106 8.95 13.41 -11.15
N GLY A 107 8.35 14.31 -10.37
CA GLY A 107 8.73 15.72 -10.29
C GLY A 107 10.19 15.92 -9.82
N LEU A 108 10.70 15.07 -8.94
CA LEU A 108 12.10 15.11 -8.51
C LEU A 108 13.10 14.96 -9.68
N GLN A 109 12.72 14.27 -10.74
CA GLN A 109 13.59 14.11 -11.92
C GLN A 109 13.75 15.42 -12.71
N VAL A 110 12.81 16.35 -12.61
CA VAL A 110 12.92 17.67 -13.29
C VAL A 110 14.13 18.44 -12.77
N PHE A 111 14.52 18.24 -11.50
CA PHE A 111 15.71 18.88 -10.90
C PHE A 111 17.03 18.19 -11.25
N LYS A 112 16.97 17.04 -11.92
CA LYS A 112 18.13 16.37 -12.53
C LYS A 112 18.20 16.78 -13.99
N GLY A 113 18.74 17.97 -14.29
CA GLY A 113 18.95 18.41 -15.67
C GLY A 113 20.07 17.65 -16.38
N GLU A 114 20.03 17.62 -17.70
CA GLU A 114 21.12 17.13 -18.56
C GLU A 114 22.34 18.08 -18.46
N GLY A 115 23.23 17.79 -17.52
CA GLY A 115 24.49 18.57 -17.33
C GLY A 115 24.54 19.44 -16.08
N TYR A 116 23.43 19.75 -15.44
CA TYR A 116 23.39 20.47 -14.16
C TYR A 116 22.28 19.93 -13.27
N THR A 117 22.61 19.53 -12.05
CA THR A 117 21.66 19.05 -11.05
C THR A 117 21.53 20.09 -9.93
N GLU A 118 20.32 20.53 -9.69
CA GLU A 118 19.98 21.47 -8.60
C GLU A 118 19.93 20.73 -7.26
N TRP A 119 21.09 20.37 -6.72
CA TRP A 119 21.23 19.55 -5.53
C TRP A 119 20.47 20.06 -4.32
N ASN A 120 20.45 21.39 -4.12
CA ASN A 120 19.78 22.02 -2.97
C ASN A 120 18.27 21.73 -2.98
N TYR A 121 17.62 21.95 -4.13
CA TYR A 121 16.17 21.69 -4.26
C TYR A 121 15.87 20.20 -4.22
N LEU A 122 16.71 19.40 -4.89
CA LEU A 122 16.53 17.93 -4.90
C LEU A 122 16.60 17.35 -3.50
N MET A 123 17.57 17.75 -2.67
CA MET A 123 17.70 17.31 -1.29
C MET A 123 16.53 17.79 -0.42
N ALA A 124 16.12 19.06 -0.57
CA ALA A 124 15.00 19.61 0.18
C ALA A 124 13.68 18.86 -0.10
N ILE A 125 13.37 18.63 -1.39
CA ILE A 125 12.14 17.94 -1.79
C ILE A 125 12.20 16.44 -1.40
N SER A 126 13.38 15.81 -1.52
CA SER A 126 13.57 14.42 -1.07
C SER A 126 13.33 14.28 0.42
N PHE A 127 13.80 15.22 1.24
CA PHE A 127 13.51 15.24 2.66
C PHE A 127 12.01 15.41 2.93
N LEU A 128 11.36 16.36 2.29
CA LEU A 128 9.90 16.56 2.41
C LEU A 128 9.11 15.31 2.00
N SER A 129 9.59 14.58 0.99
CA SER A 129 8.93 13.34 0.51
C SER A 129 8.95 12.20 1.53
N MET A 130 9.87 12.23 2.49
CA MET A 130 9.92 11.23 3.59
C MET A 130 8.88 11.49 4.68
N ILE A 131 8.44 12.74 4.86
CA ILE A 131 7.55 13.13 5.96
C ILE A 131 6.24 12.33 6.00
N PRO A 132 5.49 12.14 4.90
CA PRO A 132 4.25 11.38 4.94
C PRO A 132 4.45 9.92 5.35
N ILE A 133 5.55 9.29 4.93
CA ILE A 133 5.89 7.91 5.30
C ILE A 133 6.19 7.83 6.80
N LEU A 134 6.96 8.79 7.33
CA LEU A 134 7.27 8.86 8.76
C LEU A 134 6.02 9.07 9.61
N ILE A 135 5.14 9.98 9.21
CA ILE A 135 3.86 10.23 9.91
C ILE A 135 3.05 8.93 9.98
N LEU A 136 2.88 8.22 8.85
CA LEU A 136 2.17 6.96 8.83
C LEU A 136 2.84 5.90 9.71
N PHE A 137 4.17 5.81 9.67
CA PHE A 137 4.91 4.89 10.53
C PHE A 137 4.62 5.15 12.01
N PHE A 138 4.71 6.41 12.45
CA PHE A 138 4.43 6.76 13.84
C PHE A 138 2.97 6.52 14.24
N CYS A 139 2.03 6.74 13.32
CA CYS A 139 0.62 6.44 13.57
C CYS A 139 0.35 4.93 13.77
N PHE A 140 1.05 4.09 13.03
CA PHE A 140 0.81 2.64 13.03
C PHE A 140 1.80 1.83 13.89
N GLN A 141 2.86 2.43 14.44
CA GLN A 141 3.90 1.72 15.19
C GLN A 141 3.36 0.83 16.33
N ASN A 142 2.32 1.27 17.03
CA ASN A 142 1.73 0.51 18.13
C ASN A 142 1.09 -0.81 17.67
N TYR A 143 0.56 -0.84 16.44
CA TYR A 143 0.01 -2.07 15.85
C TYR A 143 1.11 -3.06 15.47
N PHE A 144 2.30 -2.59 15.07
CA PHE A 144 3.46 -3.46 14.80
C PHE A 144 3.96 -4.16 16.06
N ILE A 145 4.07 -3.41 17.17
CA ILE A 145 4.56 -3.94 18.44
C ILE A 145 3.58 -5.01 18.98
N GLN A 146 2.28 -4.78 18.89
CA GLN A 146 1.27 -5.75 19.30
C GLN A 146 1.28 -7.01 18.45
N GLY A 147 1.47 -6.89 17.14
CA GLY A 147 1.55 -8.05 16.23
C GLY A 147 2.75 -8.96 16.50
N MET A 148 3.88 -8.41 16.95
CA MET A 148 5.06 -9.20 17.32
C MET A 148 4.88 -9.95 18.64
N ASN A 149 4.17 -9.35 19.60
CA ASN A 149 3.96 -9.97 20.92
C ASN A 149 2.99 -11.16 20.85
N THR A 150 2.03 -11.16 19.94
CA THR A 150 1.11 -12.31 19.75
C THR A 150 1.76 -13.50 19.08
N SER A 151 2.77 -13.31 18.25
CA SER A 151 3.53 -14.42 17.65
C SER A 151 4.60 -15.03 18.58
N GLY A 152 4.99 -14.33 19.65
CA GLY A 152 5.95 -14.80 20.64
C GLY A 152 5.33 -15.55 21.83
N ALA A 153 4.02 -15.49 22.01
CA ALA A 153 3.32 -16.11 23.15
C ALA A 153 2.84 -17.56 22.89
N VAL A 154 3.13 -18.12 21.71
CA VAL A 154 2.88 -19.53 21.39
C VAL A 154 4.21 -20.28 21.44
N LYS A 155 4.68 -20.56 22.65
CA LYS A 155 5.62 -21.64 22.96
C LYS A 155 5.10 -22.41 24.16
#